data_b70d9fed97611b06fb884cb5d92102cd
#
_entry.id   b70d9fed97611b06fb884cb5d92102cd
#
_cell.length_a   1.000
_cell.length_b   1.000
_cell.length_c   1.000
_cell.angle_alpha   90.00
_cell.angle_beta   90.00
_cell.angle_gamma   90.00
#
_symmetry.space_group_name_H-M   'P 1'
#
loop_
_entity.id
_entity.type
_entity.pdbx_description
1 polymer ?
#
loop_
_entity_poly.entity_id
_entity_poly.type
_entity_poly.pdbx_seq_one_letter_code
_entity_poly.pdbx_strand_id
1 'polypeptide(L)'
;MSAEYGIARGTGWVALLQQRIKDNKFDVRVVNASISGDTTSGGLNRFTKLVNEKKPAVVIVELGANDGLRGLPLTSAEKNIFSIINKSKSAGAKVLLIGMQIPPNYGPMYTDQFVAMYKKIAREAKVPLVPFLLEGVADKAEFFQADQLHPTAAAHPQILNNVWPCLLPMISK
;
A
#
# COMPACT_ATOMS: atom_id res chain seq x y z
N MET A 1 1.26 -2.43 -7.38
CA MET A 1 2.73 -2.29 -7.22
C MET A 1 3.30 -3.43 -6.41
N SER A 2 2.80 -3.70 -5.22
CA SER A 2 3.28 -4.79 -4.36
C SER A 2 3.15 -6.20 -4.94
N ALA A 3 2.29 -6.41 -5.95
CA ALA A 3 2.11 -7.69 -6.63
C ALA A 3 3.13 -7.96 -7.76
N GLU A 4 4.11 -7.07 -7.95
CA GLU A 4 5.18 -7.21 -8.96
C GLU A 4 4.67 -7.35 -10.41
N TYR A 5 3.58 -6.66 -10.76
CA TYR A 5 3.04 -6.69 -12.11
C TYR A 5 4.09 -6.19 -13.14
N GLY A 6 4.34 -7.00 -14.16
CA GLY A 6 5.22 -6.64 -15.29
C GLY A 6 6.72 -6.60 -14.98
N ILE A 7 7.15 -6.97 -13.77
CA ILE A 7 8.56 -7.05 -13.39
C ILE A 7 8.94 -8.46 -12.93
N ALA A 8 10.23 -8.75 -12.91
CA ALA A 8 10.72 -10.03 -12.42
C ALA A 8 10.37 -10.24 -10.94
N ARG A 9 9.95 -11.43 -10.57
CA ARG A 9 9.67 -11.78 -9.17
C ARG A 9 10.92 -11.59 -8.30
N GLY A 10 10.71 -11.02 -7.12
CA GLY A 10 11.80 -10.74 -6.20
C GLY A 10 12.48 -9.39 -6.40
N THR A 11 12.04 -8.59 -7.39
CA THR A 11 12.58 -7.24 -7.65
C THR A 11 11.66 -6.12 -7.14
N GLY A 12 10.45 -6.46 -6.68
CA GLY A 12 9.50 -5.51 -6.11
C GLY A 12 9.87 -5.03 -4.72
N TRP A 13 9.36 -3.88 -4.32
CA TRP A 13 9.69 -3.25 -3.03
C TRP A 13 9.40 -4.15 -1.82
N VAL A 14 8.42 -5.06 -1.90
CA VAL A 14 8.08 -5.99 -0.80
C VAL A 14 9.17 -7.07 -0.65
N ALA A 15 9.75 -7.54 -1.75
CA ALA A 15 10.89 -8.46 -1.71
C ALA A 15 12.15 -7.75 -1.18
N LEU A 16 12.39 -6.50 -1.63
CA LEU A 16 13.46 -5.66 -1.10
C LEU A 16 13.28 -5.35 0.38
N LEU A 17 12.04 -5.19 0.85
CA LEU A 17 11.71 -5.04 2.28
C LEU A 17 12.13 -6.28 3.07
N GLN A 18 11.81 -7.48 2.59
CA GLN A 18 12.22 -8.72 3.26
C GLN A 18 13.75 -8.81 3.37
N GLN A 19 14.48 -8.41 2.31
CA GLN A 19 15.93 -8.38 2.35
C GLN A 19 16.44 -7.34 3.36
N ARG A 20 15.90 -6.11 3.35
CA ARG A 20 16.28 -5.04 4.30
C ARG A 20 16.04 -5.45 5.74
N ILE A 21 14.93 -6.11 6.04
CA ILE A 21 14.60 -6.65 7.36
C ILE A 21 15.67 -7.66 7.80
N LYS A 22 16.05 -8.59 6.92
CA LYS A 22 17.08 -9.59 7.18
C LYS A 22 18.45 -8.94 7.44
N ASP A 23 18.85 -7.99 6.60
CA ASP A 23 20.15 -7.29 6.70
C ASP A 23 20.27 -6.50 8.02
N ASN A 24 19.15 -5.97 8.50
CA ASN A 24 19.06 -5.27 9.81
C ASN A 24 18.80 -6.23 10.99
N LYS A 25 18.78 -7.56 10.76
CA LYS A 25 18.62 -8.61 11.78
C LYS A 25 17.32 -8.49 12.58
N PHE A 26 16.24 -7.96 12.00
CA PHE A 26 14.93 -8.00 12.62
C PHE A 26 14.33 -9.40 12.49
N ASP A 27 13.77 -9.92 13.58
CA ASP A 27 13.04 -11.21 13.60
C ASP A 27 11.60 -11.00 13.11
N VAL A 28 11.47 -10.64 11.84
CA VAL A 28 10.19 -10.37 11.19
C VAL A 28 10.14 -11.04 9.81
N ARG A 29 9.06 -11.76 9.54
CA ARG A 29 8.78 -12.36 8.24
C ARG A 29 7.76 -11.52 7.49
N VAL A 30 8.04 -11.18 6.24
CA VAL A 30 7.08 -10.53 5.34
C VAL A 30 6.22 -11.57 4.63
N VAL A 31 4.91 -11.35 4.61
CA VAL A 31 3.95 -12.13 3.81
C VAL A 31 3.33 -11.19 2.79
N ASN A 32 3.69 -11.35 1.52
CA ASN A 32 3.08 -10.58 0.43
C ASN A 32 1.76 -11.25 0.03
N ALA A 33 0.64 -10.62 0.41
CA ALA A 33 -0.71 -11.05 0.07
C ALA A 33 -1.34 -10.19 -1.05
N SER A 34 -0.53 -9.42 -1.78
CA SER A 34 -1.01 -8.52 -2.83
C SER A 34 -1.49 -9.28 -4.05
N ILE A 35 -2.57 -8.80 -4.66
CA ILE A 35 -3.10 -9.31 -5.93
C ILE A 35 -3.15 -8.13 -6.91
N SER A 36 -2.61 -8.34 -8.12
CA SER A 36 -2.62 -7.31 -9.16
C SER A 36 -4.08 -6.99 -9.58
N GLY A 37 -4.38 -5.70 -9.73
CA GLY A 37 -5.72 -5.25 -10.11
C GLY A 37 -6.77 -5.30 -8.99
N ASP A 38 -6.39 -5.69 -7.77
CA ASP A 38 -7.34 -5.80 -6.65
C ASP A 38 -7.90 -4.43 -6.22
N THR A 39 -9.18 -4.40 -5.90
CA THR A 39 -9.86 -3.23 -5.35
C THR A 39 -9.95 -3.33 -3.82
N THR A 40 -10.41 -2.26 -3.18
CA THR A 40 -10.67 -2.28 -1.73
C THR A 40 -11.70 -3.32 -1.34
N SER A 41 -12.71 -3.57 -2.18
CA SER A 41 -13.72 -4.61 -1.98
C SER A 41 -13.10 -6.01 -2.07
N GLY A 42 -12.29 -6.27 -3.09
CA GLY A 42 -11.58 -7.54 -3.25
C GLY A 42 -10.65 -7.83 -2.07
N GLY A 43 -9.87 -6.83 -1.67
CA GLY A 43 -9.00 -6.91 -0.50
C GLY A 43 -9.77 -7.22 0.78
N LEU A 44 -10.88 -6.51 1.04
CA LEU A 44 -11.72 -6.72 2.23
C LEU A 44 -12.32 -8.14 2.27
N ASN A 45 -12.81 -8.66 1.13
CA ASN A 45 -13.45 -9.96 1.06
C ASN A 45 -12.53 -11.11 1.49
N ARG A 46 -11.23 -11.03 1.17
CA ARG A 46 -10.25 -12.07 1.53
C ARG A 46 -9.52 -11.78 2.85
N PHE A 47 -9.67 -10.56 3.39
CA PHE A 47 -8.85 -10.09 4.51
C PHE A 47 -9.08 -10.88 5.80
N THR A 48 -10.33 -11.18 6.14
CA THR A 48 -10.66 -11.89 7.40
C THR A 48 -9.98 -13.27 7.46
N LYS A 49 -9.96 -14.01 6.35
CA LYS A 49 -9.25 -15.29 6.28
C LYS A 49 -7.74 -15.07 6.45
N LEU A 50 -7.17 -14.11 5.72
CA LEU A 50 -5.73 -13.82 5.79
C LEU A 50 -5.26 -13.44 7.18
N VAL A 51 -5.94 -12.52 7.86
CA VAL A 51 -5.54 -12.05 9.19
C VAL A 51 -5.62 -13.16 10.23
N ASN A 52 -6.62 -14.02 10.16
CA ASN A 52 -6.79 -15.15 11.08
C ASN A 52 -5.72 -16.24 10.86
N GLU A 53 -5.38 -16.53 9.60
CA GLU A 53 -4.37 -17.54 9.26
C GLU A 53 -2.95 -17.06 9.55
N LYS A 54 -2.64 -15.81 9.24
CA LYS A 54 -1.26 -15.28 9.32
C LYS A 54 -0.93 -14.66 10.67
N LYS A 55 -1.94 -14.20 11.43
CA LYS A 55 -1.80 -13.54 12.74
C LYS A 55 -0.68 -12.48 12.71
N PRO A 56 -0.75 -11.49 11.81
CA PRO A 56 0.33 -10.55 11.62
C PRO A 56 0.48 -9.60 12.81
N ALA A 57 1.71 -9.25 13.18
CA ALA A 57 1.98 -8.17 14.14
C ALA A 57 1.78 -6.78 13.49
N VAL A 58 2.01 -6.68 12.19
CA VAL A 58 1.82 -5.45 11.41
C VAL A 58 1.10 -5.78 10.11
N VAL A 59 0.10 -4.98 9.76
CA VAL A 59 -0.59 -5.01 8.46
C VAL A 59 -0.27 -3.75 7.69
N ILE A 60 0.27 -3.89 6.49
CA ILE A 60 0.44 -2.79 5.54
C ILE A 60 -0.72 -2.82 4.56
N VAL A 61 -1.50 -1.74 4.50
CA VAL A 61 -2.66 -1.62 3.62
C VAL A 61 -2.30 -0.71 2.44
N GLU A 62 -2.10 -1.32 1.26
CA GLU A 62 -1.89 -0.66 -0.03
C GLU A 62 -3.05 -1.05 -0.96
N LEU A 63 -4.14 -0.32 -0.88
CA LEU A 63 -5.38 -0.53 -1.64
C LEU A 63 -6.02 0.82 -1.99
N GLY A 64 -6.89 0.83 -3.00
CA GLY A 64 -7.66 1.99 -3.43
C GLY A 64 -7.23 2.57 -4.76
N ALA A 65 -6.00 2.35 -5.22
CA ALA A 65 -5.55 2.83 -6.54
C ALA A 65 -6.43 2.29 -7.67
N ASN A 66 -6.79 1.00 -7.65
CA ASN A 66 -7.68 0.41 -8.65
C ASN A 66 -9.12 0.90 -8.55
N ASP A 67 -9.60 1.24 -7.34
CA ASP A 67 -10.89 1.90 -7.16
C ASP A 67 -10.87 3.28 -7.84
N GLY A 68 -9.83 4.08 -7.58
CA GLY A 68 -9.65 5.40 -8.19
C GLY A 68 -9.53 5.36 -9.70
N LEU A 69 -8.67 4.49 -10.24
CA LEU A 69 -8.47 4.35 -11.68
C LEU A 69 -9.72 3.84 -12.43
N ARG A 70 -10.62 3.15 -11.75
CA ARG A 70 -11.92 2.70 -12.31
C ARG A 70 -13.06 3.67 -12.06
N GLY A 71 -12.80 4.82 -11.44
CA GLY A 71 -13.82 5.81 -11.11
C GLY A 71 -14.88 5.28 -10.12
N LEU A 72 -14.52 4.31 -9.27
CA LEU A 72 -15.46 3.78 -8.28
C LEU A 72 -15.71 4.80 -7.16
N PRO A 73 -16.87 4.71 -6.47
CA PRO A 73 -17.19 5.64 -5.40
C PRO A 73 -16.14 5.62 -4.27
N LEU A 74 -15.49 6.75 -4.02
CA LEU A 74 -14.47 6.90 -2.98
C LEU A 74 -15.00 6.61 -1.57
N THR A 75 -16.29 6.88 -1.33
CA THR A 75 -16.95 6.54 -0.07
C THR A 75 -16.99 5.04 0.20
N SER A 76 -17.09 4.20 -0.86
CA SER A 76 -17.02 2.75 -0.74
C SER A 76 -15.59 2.30 -0.44
N ALA A 77 -14.61 2.87 -1.13
CA ALA A 77 -13.19 2.59 -0.88
C ALA A 77 -12.80 2.97 0.56
N GLU A 78 -13.23 4.14 1.03
CA GLU A 78 -13.04 4.60 2.41
C GLU A 78 -13.58 3.59 3.43
N LYS A 79 -14.85 3.19 3.29
CA LYS A 79 -15.49 2.22 4.19
C LYS A 79 -14.75 0.87 4.21
N ASN A 80 -14.32 0.38 3.05
CA ASN A 80 -13.61 -0.88 2.93
C ASN A 80 -12.24 -0.82 3.63
N ILE A 81 -11.48 0.27 3.44
CA ILE A 81 -10.18 0.48 4.09
C ILE A 81 -10.37 0.59 5.61
N PHE A 82 -11.36 1.33 6.09
CA PHE A 82 -11.69 1.39 7.52
C PHE A 82 -12.02 0.01 8.09
N SER A 83 -12.79 -0.81 7.37
CA SER A 83 -13.10 -2.17 7.79
C SER A 83 -11.85 -3.04 7.92
N ILE A 84 -10.91 -2.95 6.95
CA ILE A 84 -9.63 -3.67 7.00
C ILE A 84 -8.82 -3.22 8.20
N ILE A 85 -8.71 -1.91 8.43
CA ILE A 85 -7.96 -1.36 9.58
C ILE A 85 -8.55 -1.85 10.91
N ASN A 86 -9.89 -1.77 11.05
CA ASN A 86 -10.56 -2.20 12.27
C ASN A 86 -10.38 -3.70 12.53
N LYS A 87 -10.52 -4.53 11.51
CA LYS A 87 -10.27 -5.98 11.61
C LYS A 87 -8.82 -6.28 11.98
N SER A 88 -7.86 -5.52 11.43
CA SER A 88 -6.43 -5.65 11.78
C SER A 88 -6.21 -5.36 13.26
N LYS A 89 -6.74 -4.24 13.75
CA LYS A 89 -6.63 -3.83 15.15
C LYS A 89 -7.31 -4.82 16.11
N SER A 90 -8.50 -5.32 15.74
CA SER A 90 -9.21 -6.34 16.52
C SER A 90 -8.43 -7.65 16.59
N ALA A 91 -7.59 -7.94 15.61
CA ALA A 91 -6.67 -9.08 15.63
C ALA A 91 -5.34 -8.79 16.35
N GLY A 92 -5.17 -7.61 16.96
CA GLY A 92 -3.96 -7.21 17.68
C GLY A 92 -2.83 -6.67 16.80
N ALA A 93 -3.06 -6.48 15.51
CA ALA A 93 -2.05 -5.96 14.59
C ALA A 93 -1.96 -4.42 14.63
N LYS A 94 -0.73 -3.89 14.54
CA LYS A 94 -0.49 -2.50 14.14
C LYS A 94 -0.81 -2.34 12.65
N VAL A 95 -1.21 -1.14 12.22
CA VAL A 95 -1.55 -0.90 10.81
C VAL A 95 -0.77 0.28 10.27
N LEU A 96 -0.16 0.10 9.08
CA LEU A 96 0.41 1.16 8.26
C LEU A 96 -0.45 1.33 7.02
N LEU A 97 -1.01 2.52 6.82
CA LEU A 97 -1.76 2.86 5.62
C LEU A 97 -0.81 3.47 4.57
N ILE A 98 -0.92 3.01 3.34
CA ILE A 98 -0.18 3.54 2.21
C ILE A 98 -1.12 4.38 1.35
N GLY A 99 -0.83 5.67 1.24
CA GLY A 99 -1.52 6.60 0.35
C GLY A 99 -1.04 6.50 -1.09
N MET A 100 -1.93 6.88 -2.00
CA MET A 100 -1.69 6.89 -3.43
C MET A 100 -2.27 8.16 -4.05
N GLN A 101 -1.81 8.48 -5.26
CA GLN A 101 -2.40 9.48 -6.14
C GLN A 101 -2.82 8.80 -7.44
N ILE A 102 -3.77 9.39 -8.13
CA ILE A 102 -4.19 8.97 -9.47
C ILE A 102 -3.82 10.06 -10.47
N PRO A 103 -3.67 9.72 -11.77
CA PRO A 103 -3.27 10.69 -12.78
C PRO A 103 -4.19 11.91 -12.84
N PRO A 104 -3.66 13.11 -13.15
CA PRO A 104 -4.42 14.35 -13.11
C PRO A 104 -5.53 14.46 -14.17
N ASN A 105 -5.50 13.64 -15.20
CA ASN A 105 -6.54 13.56 -16.23
C ASN A 105 -7.90 13.06 -15.73
N TYR A 106 -7.98 12.55 -14.49
CA TYR A 106 -9.25 12.24 -13.80
C TYR A 106 -9.98 13.49 -13.27
N GLY A 107 -9.37 14.67 -13.38
CA GLY A 107 -9.89 15.94 -12.94
C GLY A 107 -9.51 16.30 -11.50
N PRO A 108 -9.27 17.60 -11.23
CA PRO A 108 -8.70 18.04 -9.96
C PRO A 108 -9.60 17.69 -8.78
N MET A 109 -10.92 17.88 -8.90
CA MET A 109 -11.84 17.60 -7.80
C MET A 109 -11.76 16.12 -7.35
N TYR A 110 -11.73 15.19 -8.29
CA TYR A 110 -11.68 13.76 -7.95
C TYR A 110 -10.30 13.34 -7.41
N THR A 111 -9.21 13.86 -8.02
CA THR A 111 -7.85 13.57 -7.56
C THR A 111 -7.60 14.10 -6.16
N ASP A 112 -8.08 15.32 -5.84
CA ASP A 112 -7.96 15.91 -4.50
C ASP A 112 -8.78 15.14 -3.46
N GLN A 113 -10.00 14.74 -3.79
CA GLN A 113 -10.81 13.89 -2.93
C GLN A 113 -10.17 12.52 -2.68
N PHE A 114 -9.54 11.93 -3.71
CA PHE A 114 -8.83 10.67 -3.58
C PHE A 114 -7.67 10.75 -2.59
N VAL A 115 -6.84 11.78 -2.66
CA VAL A 115 -5.75 12.02 -1.71
C VAL A 115 -6.28 12.34 -0.32
N ALA A 116 -7.33 13.17 -0.22
CA ALA A 116 -7.94 13.55 1.04
C ALA A 116 -8.55 12.35 1.79
N MET A 117 -9.05 11.35 1.07
CA MET A 117 -9.60 10.12 1.64
C MET A 117 -8.56 9.40 2.52
N TYR A 118 -7.33 9.21 2.04
CA TYR A 118 -6.28 8.54 2.84
C TYR A 118 -5.92 9.34 4.09
N LYS A 119 -5.79 10.67 3.96
CA LYS A 119 -5.50 11.55 5.11
C LYS A 119 -6.61 11.48 6.15
N LYS A 120 -7.87 11.48 5.72
CA LYS A 120 -9.04 11.33 6.58
C LYS A 120 -9.00 9.99 7.31
N ILE A 121 -8.85 8.89 6.58
CA ILE A 121 -8.78 7.53 7.15
C ILE A 121 -7.68 7.44 8.20
N ALA A 122 -6.46 7.87 7.87
CA ALA A 122 -5.32 7.79 8.79
C ALA A 122 -5.57 8.55 10.09
N ARG A 123 -6.11 9.78 9.99
CA ARG A 123 -6.46 10.62 11.14
C ARG A 123 -7.53 9.98 12.01
N GLU A 124 -8.65 9.56 11.42
CA GLU A 124 -9.80 9.02 12.15
C GLU A 124 -9.50 7.64 12.74
N ALA A 125 -8.82 6.79 11.98
CA ALA A 125 -8.38 5.49 12.46
C ALA A 125 -7.14 5.55 13.38
N LYS A 126 -6.49 6.72 13.53
CA LYS A 126 -5.25 6.90 14.31
C LYS A 126 -4.19 5.86 13.91
N VAL A 127 -3.86 5.82 12.63
CA VAL A 127 -2.80 4.96 12.07
C VAL A 127 -1.77 5.80 11.30
N PRO A 128 -0.49 5.41 11.29
CA PRO A 128 0.51 6.06 10.45
C PRO A 128 0.15 5.93 8.97
N LEU A 129 0.50 6.96 8.21
CA LEU A 129 0.27 7.09 6.78
C LEU A 129 1.60 7.35 6.06
N VAL A 130 1.89 6.56 5.03
CA VAL A 130 2.80 6.99 3.95
C VAL A 130 1.96 7.85 3.00
N PRO A 131 2.19 9.16 2.90
CA PRO A 131 1.27 10.05 2.17
C PRO A 131 1.15 9.71 0.69
N PHE A 132 2.27 9.35 0.07
CA PHE A 132 2.33 8.98 -1.33
C PHE A 132 3.40 7.90 -1.57
N LEU A 133 2.98 6.71 -2.02
CA LEU A 133 3.88 5.58 -2.26
C LEU A 133 4.96 5.88 -3.31
N LEU A 134 4.60 6.65 -4.35
CA LEU A 134 5.46 6.95 -5.50
C LEU A 134 6.17 8.31 -5.39
N GLU A 135 6.37 8.83 -4.19
CA GLU A 135 7.14 10.06 -3.99
C GLU A 135 8.56 9.91 -4.56
N GLY A 136 8.99 10.87 -5.39
CA GLY A 136 10.27 10.84 -6.09
C GLY A 136 10.38 9.78 -7.19
N VAL A 137 9.25 9.15 -7.55
CA VAL A 137 9.12 8.18 -8.66
C VAL A 137 8.16 8.72 -9.71
N ALA A 138 7.03 9.30 -9.30
CA ALA A 138 5.90 9.64 -10.17
C ALA A 138 6.22 10.70 -11.24
N ASP A 139 7.22 11.53 -11.03
CA ASP A 139 7.69 12.58 -11.92
C ASP A 139 8.75 12.11 -12.95
N LYS A 140 9.13 10.83 -12.91
CA LYS A 140 10.21 10.26 -13.73
C LYS A 140 9.67 9.18 -14.66
N ALA A 141 9.49 9.54 -15.94
CA ALA A 141 8.93 8.62 -16.93
C ALA A 141 9.74 7.32 -17.08
N GLU A 142 11.07 7.37 -16.91
CA GLU A 142 11.97 6.21 -16.95
C GLU A 142 11.71 5.17 -15.86
N PHE A 143 11.00 5.54 -14.80
CA PHE A 143 10.61 4.62 -13.73
C PHE A 143 9.30 3.89 -14.00
N PHE A 144 8.64 4.15 -15.13
CA PHE A 144 7.39 3.48 -15.47
C PHE A 144 7.55 2.53 -16.66
N GLN A 145 6.73 1.49 -16.65
CA GLN A 145 6.57 0.57 -17.76
C GLN A 145 5.85 1.29 -18.92
N ALA A 146 5.73 0.63 -20.06
CA ALA A 146 5.08 1.22 -21.26
C ALA A 146 3.64 1.69 -21.02
N ASP A 147 2.96 1.15 -20.02
CA ASP A 147 1.60 1.54 -19.62
C ASP A 147 1.54 2.86 -18.82
N GLN A 148 2.68 3.45 -18.46
CA GLN A 148 2.81 4.69 -17.69
C GLN A 148 2.10 4.66 -16.30
N LEU A 149 1.76 3.48 -15.80
CA LEU A 149 1.07 3.28 -14.52
C LEU A 149 1.87 2.42 -13.55
N HIS A 150 2.52 1.37 -14.05
CA HIS A 150 3.25 0.44 -13.21
C HIS A 150 4.75 0.76 -13.22
N PRO A 151 5.36 0.89 -12.03
CA PRO A 151 6.81 1.12 -11.92
C PRO A 151 7.64 -0.02 -12.52
N THR A 152 8.80 0.33 -13.08
CA THR A 152 9.86 -0.63 -13.43
C THR A 152 10.57 -1.11 -12.17
N ALA A 153 11.35 -2.20 -12.29
CA ALA A 153 12.15 -2.70 -11.17
C ALA A 153 13.09 -1.63 -10.58
N ALA A 154 13.61 -0.72 -11.42
CA ALA A 154 14.50 0.36 -11.00
C ALA A 154 13.87 1.37 -10.01
N ALA A 155 12.55 1.52 -10.01
CA ALA A 155 11.83 2.41 -9.10
C ALA A 155 11.63 1.82 -7.69
N HIS A 156 11.65 0.50 -7.54
CA HIS A 156 11.26 -0.15 -6.29
C HIS A 156 12.17 0.12 -5.09
N PRO A 157 13.49 0.36 -5.22
CA PRO A 157 14.31 0.82 -4.10
C PRO A 157 13.82 2.15 -3.51
N GLN A 158 13.42 3.12 -4.36
CA GLN A 158 12.86 4.39 -3.90
C GLN A 158 11.49 4.19 -3.22
N ILE A 159 10.64 3.33 -3.79
CA ILE A 159 9.34 2.99 -3.18
C ILE A 159 9.54 2.40 -1.78
N LEU A 160 10.49 1.50 -1.58
CA LEU A 160 10.84 0.99 -0.26
C LEU A 160 11.32 2.10 0.68
N ASN A 161 12.13 3.04 0.18
CA ASN A 161 12.61 4.17 0.98
C ASN A 161 11.47 5.08 1.46
N ASN A 162 10.39 5.20 0.69
CA ASN A 162 9.19 5.96 1.10
C ASN A 162 8.41 5.25 2.22
N VAL A 163 8.40 3.93 2.25
CA VAL A 163 7.67 3.14 3.25
C VAL A 163 8.48 2.96 4.53
N TRP A 164 9.79 2.79 4.42
CA TRP A 164 10.66 2.37 5.52
C TRP A 164 10.61 3.26 6.77
N PRO A 165 10.63 4.60 6.69
CA PRO A 165 10.61 5.46 7.89
C PRO A 165 9.35 5.28 8.74
N CYS A 166 8.19 5.01 8.10
CA CYS A 166 6.94 4.78 8.80
C CYS A 166 6.83 3.35 9.36
N LEU A 167 7.45 2.38 8.68
CA LEU A 167 7.39 0.97 9.08
C LEU A 167 8.39 0.63 10.19
N LEU A 168 9.60 1.19 10.13
CA LEU A 168 10.69 0.85 11.05
C LEU A 168 10.28 0.92 12.53
N PRO A 169 9.62 1.98 13.05
CA PRO A 169 9.20 2.05 14.45
C PRO A 169 8.14 1.00 14.84
N MET A 170 7.50 0.36 13.85
CA MET A 170 6.47 -0.64 14.11
C MET A 170 7.05 -2.04 14.27
N ILE A 171 8.25 -2.29 13.73
CA ILE A 171 8.94 -3.59 13.74
C ILE A 171 10.19 -3.60 14.63
N SER A 172 10.73 -2.43 14.99
CA SER A 172 11.79 -2.31 15.99
C SER A 172 11.17 -2.53 17.39
N LYS A 173 11.75 -3.40 18.15
CA LYS A 173 11.39 -3.61 19.57
C LYS A 173 12.22 -2.69 20.45
#